data_9ea682cd454e816e3bce544cee0d0ff6
#
_entry.id   9ea682cd454e816e3bce544cee0d0ff6
#
_cell.length_a   1.000
_cell.length_b   1.000
_cell.length_c   1.000
_cell.angle_alpha   90.00
_cell.angle_beta   90.00
_cell.angle_gamma   90.00
#
_symmetry.space_group_name_H-M   'P 1'
#
loop_
_entity.id
_entity.type
_entity.pdbx_description
1 polymer ?
#
loop_
_entity_poly.entity_id
_entity_poly.type
_entity_poly.pdbx_seq_one_letter_code
_entity_poly.pdbx_strand_id
1 'polypeptide(L)'
;MSAHTIAAYLTDIAKLDQYLEFTNKQYDVKEITNADVKLFISWVNELGMQASTQARVISGLKSFFNFMLLENVIVEDPTLLIEMPRIAKKLPDTLSVEEINALIDAIDASKPEGLRNKAILEVLYGCGLRVSELVSLKISNLSLEEQYLKVIGKGNKERIVPIGQTALKLLKIYLEEIRVHIAIKKDNEDYVFLNRLGTALSRISVFNIVKEMAEKAGINKTVSPHTFRHSFATHLIEGGADLRAVQEMLGHSSIITTEIYTHINRDYLKSIITEFHARN
;
A
#
# COMPACT_ATOMS: atom_id res chain seq x y z
N MET A 1 0.31 17.35 2.44
CA MET A 1 0.86 16.15 1.72
C MET A 1 1.46 15.18 2.73
N SER A 2 1.62 13.86 2.38
CA SER A 2 2.31 12.91 3.26
C SER A 2 3.84 13.09 3.16
N ALA A 3 4.59 12.74 4.22
CA ALA A 3 6.06 12.79 4.21
C ALA A 3 6.68 12.00 3.04
N HIS A 4 6.11 10.84 2.69
CA HIS A 4 6.54 10.05 1.54
C HIS A 4 6.29 10.75 0.20
N THR A 5 5.19 11.49 0.06
CA THR A 5 4.90 12.26 -1.15
C THR A 5 5.90 13.40 -1.30
N ILE A 6 6.19 14.09 -0.21
CA ILE A 6 7.19 15.17 -0.18
C ILE A 6 8.56 14.62 -0.57
N ALA A 7 9.01 13.52 0.04
CA ALA A 7 10.30 12.91 -0.28
C ALA A 7 10.39 12.48 -1.76
N ALA A 8 9.31 11.91 -2.33
CA ALA A 8 9.27 11.55 -3.73
C ALA A 8 9.36 12.78 -4.65
N TYR A 9 8.65 13.87 -4.32
CA TYR A 9 8.68 15.11 -5.09
C TYR A 9 10.05 15.80 -5.00
N LEU A 10 10.67 15.82 -3.81
CA LEU A 10 12.05 16.32 -3.67
C LEU A 10 13.05 15.55 -4.53
N THR A 11 12.91 14.21 -4.59
CA THR A 11 13.73 13.39 -5.47
C THR A 11 13.49 13.72 -6.96
N ASP A 12 12.27 14.07 -7.34
CA ASP A 12 11.95 14.43 -8.73
C ASP A 12 12.47 15.84 -9.08
N ILE A 13 12.44 16.78 -8.14
CA ILE A 13 13.02 18.11 -8.30
C ILE A 13 14.55 18.01 -8.42
N ALA A 14 15.20 17.17 -7.59
CA ALA A 14 16.64 16.93 -7.69
C ALA A 14 17.07 16.38 -9.06
N LYS A 15 16.19 15.64 -9.77
CA LYS A 15 16.46 15.21 -11.16
C LYS A 15 16.43 16.38 -12.15
N LEU A 16 15.54 17.36 -11.94
CA LEU A 16 15.56 18.57 -12.76
C LEU A 16 16.85 19.35 -12.54
N ASP A 17 17.29 19.50 -11.30
CA ASP A 17 18.53 20.16 -10.93
C ASP A 17 19.74 19.48 -11.60
N GLN A 18 19.86 18.15 -11.47
CA GLN A 18 20.90 17.36 -12.14
C GLN A 18 20.87 17.51 -13.68
N TYR A 19 19.68 17.59 -14.30
CA TYR A 19 19.56 17.81 -15.74
C TYR A 19 20.06 19.20 -16.12
N LEU A 20 19.73 20.23 -15.38
CA LEU A 20 20.20 21.60 -15.62
C LEU A 20 21.71 21.72 -15.47
N GLU A 21 22.30 21.10 -14.46
CA GLU A 21 23.76 21.00 -14.30
C GLU A 21 24.41 20.28 -15.50
N PHE A 22 23.86 19.13 -15.91
CA PHE A 22 24.35 18.34 -17.03
C PHE A 22 24.35 19.13 -18.36
N THR A 23 23.37 20.02 -18.55
CA THR A 23 23.28 20.88 -19.74
C THR A 23 24.10 22.16 -19.65
N ASN A 24 24.97 22.30 -18.62
CA ASN A 24 25.77 23.48 -18.32
C ASN A 24 24.95 24.78 -18.19
N LYS A 25 23.70 24.66 -17.78
CA LYS A 25 22.82 25.77 -17.54
C LYS A 25 22.78 26.05 -16.03
N GLN A 26 23.57 27.01 -15.57
CA GLN A 26 23.39 27.58 -14.22
C GLN A 26 22.22 28.53 -14.24
N TYR A 27 21.05 28.06 -13.81
CA TYR A 27 19.86 28.88 -13.69
C TYR A 27 19.58 29.23 -12.22
N ASP A 28 19.21 30.48 -11.98
CA ASP A 28 18.28 30.78 -10.86
C ASP A 28 16.94 30.10 -11.19
N VAL A 29 16.27 29.57 -10.20
CA VAL A 29 14.94 28.96 -10.34
C VAL A 29 13.93 29.89 -11.04
N LYS A 30 14.15 31.22 -10.95
CA LYS A 30 13.35 32.28 -11.57
C LYS A 30 13.49 32.33 -13.09
N GLU A 31 14.55 31.78 -13.62
CA GLU A 31 14.89 31.83 -15.05
C GLU A 31 14.43 30.54 -15.79
N ILE A 32 13.95 29.53 -15.05
CA ILE A 32 13.46 28.28 -15.65
C ILE A 32 12.19 28.56 -16.45
N THR A 33 12.24 28.28 -17.74
CA THR A 33 11.13 28.51 -18.67
C THR A 33 10.33 27.24 -18.95
N ASN A 34 9.16 27.38 -19.57
CA ASN A 34 8.38 26.25 -20.08
C ASN A 34 9.17 25.38 -21.07
N ALA A 35 10.05 26.01 -21.88
CA ALA A 35 10.89 25.30 -22.82
C ALA A 35 11.90 24.37 -22.10
N ASP A 36 12.52 24.85 -21.01
CA ASP A 36 13.46 24.04 -20.21
C ASP A 36 12.77 22.86 -19.55
N VAL A 37 11.56 23.06 -19.02
CA VAL A 37 10.77 21.96 -18.43
C VAL A 37 10.38 20.92 -19.50
N LYS A 38 10.00 21.35 -20.71
CA LYS A 38 9.71 20.45 -21.83
C LYS A 38 10.93 19.63 -22.24
N LEU A 39 12.11 20.25 -22.34
CA LEU A 39 13.35 19.56 -22.65
C LEU A 39 13.73 18.54 -21.56
N PHE A 40 13.57 18.89 -20.30
CA PHE A 40 13.76 17.97 -19.19
C PHE A 40 12.81 16.76 -19.27
N ILE A 41 11.52 16.97 -19.57
CA ILE A 41 10.55 15.88 -19.72
C ILE A 41 10.91 14.98 -20.90
N SER A 42 11.37 15.57 -22.02
CA SER A 42 11.86 14.81 -23.18
C SER A 42 13.06 13.93 -22.78
N TRP A 43 14.02 14.48 -22.06
CA TRP A 43 15.15 13.74 -21.53
C TRP A 43 14.74 12.60 -20.59
N VAL A 44 13.78 12.85 -19.68
CA VAL A 44 13.21 11.82 -18.79
C VAL A 44 12.56 10.68 -19.61
N ASN A 45 11.93 11.03 -20.74
CA ASN A 45 11.34 10.05 -21.66
C ASN A 45 12.41 9.22 -22.38
N GLU A 46 13.47 9.86 -22.86
CA GLU A 46 14.62 9.21 -23.53
C GLU A 46 15.36 8.23 -22.60
N LEU A 47 15.36 8.48 -21.28
CA LEU A 47 15.85 7.54 -20.28
C LEU A 47 14.97 6.28 -20.10
N GLY A 48 13.90 6.13 -20.87
CA GLY A 48 13.01 4.95 -20.85
C GLY A 48 12.14 4.86 -19.60
N MET A 49 11.92 5.96 -18.90
CA MET A 49 11.05 5.94 -17.71
C MET A 49 9.60 5.67 -18.09
N GLN A 50 8.93 4.83 -17.30
CA GLN A 50 7.51 4.50 -17.51
C GLN A 50 6.61 5.74 -17.43
N ALA A 51 5.51 5.76 -18.19
CA ALA A 51 4.55 6.87 -18.23
C ALA A 51 4.00 7.26 -16.85
N SER A 52 3.81 6.28 -15.95
CA SER A 52 3.40 6.52 -14.56
C SER A 52 4.45 7.28 -13.75
N THR A 53 5.74 6.99 -13.96
CA THR A 53 6.85 7.70 -13.33
C THR A 53 6.97 9.12 -13.88
N GLN A 54 6.84 9.28 -15.21
CA GLN A 54 6.83 10.60 -15.86
C GLN A 54 5.67 11.47 -15.32
N ALA A 55 4.46 10.90 -15.21
CA ALA A 55 3.31 11.60 -14.63
C ALA A 55 3.56 12.06 -13.19
N ARG A 56 4.25 11.23 -12.38
CA ARG A 56 4.61 11.60 -11.01
C ARG A 56 5.64 12.73 -10.98
N VAL A 57 6.66 12.67 -11.84
CA VAL A 57 7.67 13.74 -12.00
C VAL A 57 6.99 15.05 -12.36
N ILE A 58 6.13 15.06 -13.37
CA ILE A 58 5.38 16.26 -13.79
C ILE A 58 4.52 16.80 -12.64
N SER A 59 3.85 15.91 -11.88
CA SER A 59 3.05 16.32 -10.72
C SER A 59 3.92 16.93 -9.62
N GLY A 60 5.12 16.42 -9.40
CA GLY A 60 6.10 16.97 -8.47
C GLY A 60 6.55 18.36 -8.88
N LEU A 61 6.91 18.55 -10.16
CA LEU A 61 7.30 19.84 -10.72
C LEU A 61 6.15 20.87 -10.63
N LYS A 62 4.94 20.50 -11.03
CA LYS A 62 3.76 21.39 -10.91
C LYS A 62 3.52 21.81 -9.46
N SER A 63 3.68 20.89 -8.51
CA SER A 63 3.53 21.19 -7.08
C SER A 63 4.63 22.15 -6.58
N PHE A 64 5.87 21.96 -7.04
CA PHE A 64 7.00 22.79 -6.70
C PHE A 64 6.86 24.22 -7.26
N PHE A 65 6.65 24.36 -8.57
CA PHE A 65 6.53 25.68 -9.20
C PHE A 65 5.28 26.45 -8.74
N ASN A 66 4.18 25.75 -8.47
CA ASN A 66 3.01 26.38 -7.85
C ASN A 66 3.32 26.91 -6.43
N PHE A 67 4.13 26.18 -5.64
CA PHE A 67 4.59 26.67 -4.34
C PHE A 67 5.47 27.91 -4.51
N MET A 68 6.43 27.92 -5.47
CA MET A 68 7.29 29.07 -5.75
C MET A 68 6.49 30.30 -6.22
N LEU A 69 5.42 30.07 -6.98
CA LEU A 69 4.51 31.15 -7.40
C LEU A 69 3.74 31.74 -6.19
N LEU A 70 3.24 30.87 -5.28
CA LEU A 70 2.52 31.31 -4.07
C LEU A 70 3.43 32.08 -3.10
N GLU A 71 4.71 31.72 -3.02
CA GLU A 71 5.72 32.43 -2.22
C GLU A 71 6.29 33.68 -2.93
N ASN A 72 5.76 34.05 -4.11
CA ASN A 72 6.23 35.17 -4.94
C ASN A 72 7.72 35.07 -5.31
N VAL A 73 8.29 33.89 -5.39
CA VAL A 73 9.67 33.67 -5.84
C VAL A 73 9.77 33.76 -7.36
N ILE A 74 8.74 33.26 -8.07
CA ILE A 74 8.58 33.37 -9.52
C ILE A 74 7.30 34.13 -9.86
N VAL A 75 7.25 34.70 -11.08
CA VAL A 75 6.09 35.47 -11.58
C VAL A 75 5.17 34.61 -12.43
N GLU A 76 5.73 33.61 -13.12
CA GLU A 76 5.00 32.69 -14.00
C GLU A 76 5.34 31.24 -13.69
N ASP A 77 4.34 30.34 -13.79
CA ASP A 77 4.54 28.91 -13.60
C ASP A 77 5.01 28.28 -14.92
N PRO A 78 6.28 27.82 -15.03
CA PRO A 78 6.80 27.20 -16.25
C PRO A 78 6.16 25.85 -16.57
N THR A 79 5.37 25.28 -15.64
CA THR A 79 4.71 23.98 -15.84
C THR A 79 3.26 24.10 -16.31
N LEU A 80 2.73 25.32 -16.43
CA LEU A 80 1.31 25.56 -16.73
C LEU A 80 0.83 24.81 -17.98
N LEU A 81 1.63 24.86 -19.07
CA LEU A 81 1.31 24.26 -20.38
C LEU A 81 1.86 22.84 -20.53
N ILE A 82 2.33 22.21 -19.45
CA ILE A 82 2.84 20.83 -19.50
C ILE A 82 1.66 19.86 -19.40
N GLU A 83 1.51 19.06 -20.44
CA GLU A 83 0.51 18.01 -20.48
C GLU A 83 0.95 16.75 -19.73
N MET A 84 -0.01 16.08 -19.11
CA MET A 84 0.24 14.80 -18.45
C MET A 84 0.33 13.67 -19.48
N PRO A 85 1.26 12.72 -19.35
CA PRO A 85 1.32 11.58 -20.26
C PRO A 85 0.05 10.75 -20.16
N ARG A 86 -0.40 10.23 -21.30
CA ARG A 86 -1.53 9.30 -21.33
C ARG A 86 -1.09 7.96 -20.73
N ILE A 87 -1.62 7.65 -19.55
CA ILE A 87 -1.41 6.36 -18.91
C ILE A 87 -2.56 5.45 -19.35
N ALA A 88 -2.24 4.38 -20.08
CA ALA A 88 -3.22 3.34 -20.35
C ALA A 88 -3.67 2.74 -19.00
N LYS A 89 -4.97 2.84 -18.69
CA LYS A 89 -5.55 2.16 -17.53
C LYS A 89 -5.54 0.65 -17.80
N LYS A 90 -4.47 -0.04 -17.38
CA LYS A 90 -4.51 -1.48 -17.31
C LYS A 90 -5.47 -1.84 -16.16
N LEU A 91 -6.48 -2.66 -16.45
CA LEU A 91 -7.31 -3.22 -15.39
C LEU A 91 -6.37 -3.96 -14.43
N PRO A 92 -6.46 -3.70 -13.14
CA PRO A 92 -5.61 -4.38 -12.18
C PRO A 92 -5.90 -5.88 -12.22
N ASP A 93 -4.84 -6.68 -12.26
CA ASP A 93 -4.97 -8.13 -12.19
C ASP A 93 -5.57 -8.52 -10.82
N THR A 94 -6.62 -9.34 -10.84
CA THR A 94 -7.17 -10.01 -9.66
C THR A 94 -6.70 -11.46 -9.63
N LEU A 95 -6.53 -11.98 -8.43
CA LEU A 95 -6.34 -13.41 -8.20
C LEU A 95 -7.70 -14.06 -7.98
N SER A 96 -7.92 -15.25 -8.52
CA SER A 96 -9.07 -16.07 -8.14
C SER A 96 -8.88 -16.65 -6.72
N VAL A 97 -9.94 -17.22 -6.16
CA VAL A 97 -9.89 -17.88 -4.84
C VAL A 97 -8.91 -19.05 -4.89
N GLU A 98 -8.89 -19.81 -5.99
CA GLU A 98 -7.98 -20.95 -6.22
C GLU A 98 -6.53 -20.48 -6.29
N GLU A 99 -6.25 -19.37 -6.95
CA GLU A 99 -4.91 -18.76 -7.01
C GLU A 99 -4.45 -18.27 -5.64
N ILE A 100 -5.33 -17.67 -4.83
CA ILE A 100 -5.04 -17.29 -3.43
C ILE A 100 -4.71 -18.54 -2.61
N ASN A 101 -5.50 -19.60 -2.75
CA ASN A 101 -5.24 -20.88 -2.06
C ASN A 101 -3.88 -21.45 -2.47
N ALA A 102 -3.60 -21.52 -3.76
CA ALA A 102 -2.32 -22.01 -4.28
C ALA A 102 -1.11 -21.23 -3.74
N LEU A 103 -1.23 -19.88 -3.64
CA LEU A 103 -0.19 -19.02 -3.03
C LEU A 103 0.09 -19.36 -1.57
N ILE A 104 -0.98 -19.57 -0.79
CA ILE A 104 -0.87 -19.84 0.64
C ILE A 104 -0.37 -21.27 0.87
N ASP A 105 -0.80 -22.22 0.05
CA ASP A 105 -0.42 -23.63 0.15
C ASP A 105 1.02 -23.88 -0.32
N ALA A 106 1.56 -23.04 -1.20
CA ALA A 106 2.97 -23.06 -1.60
C ALA A 106 3.95 -22.72 -0.45
N ILE A 107 3.43 -22.22 0.69
CA ILE A 107 4.27 -21.92 1.85
C ILE A 107 4.56 -23.18 2.65
N ASP A 108 5.84 -23.48 2.85
CA ASP A 108 6.31 -24.54 3.73
C ASP A 108 6.06 -24.19 5.21
N ALA A 109 4.99 -24.71 5.77
CA ALA A 109 4.60 -24.46 7.16
C ALA A 109 5.44 -25.24 8.20
N SER A 110 6.38 -26.09 7.78
CA SER A 110 7.29 -26.79 8.70
C SER A 110 8.34 -25.85 9.29
N LYS A 111 8.50 -24.68 8.71
CA LYS A 111 9.45 -23.61 9.14
C LYS A 111 8.72 -22.52 9.90
N PRO A 112 9.34 -21.95 10.96
CA PRO A 112 8.74 -20.83 11.69
C PRO A 112 8.40 -19.62 10.81
N GLU A 113 9.28 -19.30 9.85
CA GLU A 113 9.02 -18.23 8.88
C GLU A 113 7.82 -18.58 7.96
N GLY A 114 7.59 -19.86 7.69
CA GLY A 114 6.45 -20.29 6.89
C GLY A 114 5.13 -20.02 7.61
N LEU A 115 5.00 -20.37 8.87
CA LEU A 115 3.79 -20.07 9.65
C LEU A 115 3.53 -18.56 9.74
N ARG A 116 4.58 -17.76 9.97
CA ARG A 116 4.49 -16.28 9.89
C ARG A 116 3.99 -15.84 8.51
N ASN A 117 4.58 -16.37 7.43
CA ASN A 117 4.25 -15.94 6.08
C ASN A 117 2.81 -16.34 5.70
N LYS A 118 2.32 -17.52 6.16
CA LYS A 118 0.91 -17.90 6.03
C LYS A 118 0.00 -16.89 6.72
N ALA A 119 0.29 -16.55 7.98
CA ALA A 119 -0.48 -15.54 8.71
C ALA A 119 -0.47 -14.17 8.00
N ILE A 120 0.67 -13.74 7.43
CA ILE A 120 0.79 -12.51 6.65
C ILE A 120 -0.15 -12.52 5.43
N LEU A 121 -0.13 -13.58 4.60
CA LEU A 121 -0.95 -13.64 3.40
C LEU A 121 -2.45 -13.74 3.73
N GLU A 122 -2.80 -14.50 4.76
CA GLU A 122 -4.19 -14.60 5.21
C GLU A 122 -4.72 -13.27 5.76
N VAL A 123 -3.93 -12.54 6.55
CA VAL A 123 -4.35 -11.22 7.04
C VAL A 123 -4.40 -10.18 5.93
N LEU A 124 -3.47 -10.23 4.96
CA LEU A 124 -3.53 -9.36 3.78
C LEU A 124 -4.82 -9.57 2.98
N TYR A 125 -5.16 -10.83 2.72
CA TYR A 125 -6.34 -11.19 1.94
C TYR A 125 -7.61 -11.06 2.78
N GLY A 126 -7.67 -11.70 3.96
CA GLY A 126 -8.86 -11.79 4.78
C GLY A 126 -9.32 -10.46 5.40
N CYS A 127 -8.44 -9.48 5.48
CA CYS A 127 -8.75 -8.14 6.00
C CYS A 127 -8.57 -7.02 4.96
N GLY A 128 -8.13 -7.34 3.75
CA GLY A 128 -7.90 -6.36 2.69
C GLY A 128 -6.93 -5.23 3.06
N LEU A 129 -5.93 -5.49 3.91
CA LEU A 129 -5.01 -4.48 4.41
C LEU A 129 -4.08 -3.94 3.32
N ARG A 130 -3.69 -2.66 3.44
CA ARG A 130 -2.51 -2.16 2.71
C ARG A 130 -1.24 -2.77 3.32
N VAL A 131 -0.21 -3.00 2.51
CA VAL A 131 1.08 -3.51 3.02
C VAL A 131 1.65 -2.64 4.14
N SER A 132 1.51 -1.32 4.06
CA SER A 132 1.94 -0.40 5.11
C SER A 132 1.15 -0.59 6.41
N GLU A 133 -0.14 -0.85 6.34
CA GLU A 133 -1.01 -1.13 7.48
C GLU A 133 -0.64 -2.46 8.14
N LEU A 134 -0.40 -3.50 7.33
CA LEU A 134 0.03 -4.81 7.82
C LEU A 134 1.35 -4.72 8.61
N VAL A 135 2.39 -4.10 8.05
CA VAL A 135 3.71 -4.04 8.70
C VAL A 135 3.74 -3.10 9.91
N SER A 136 2.80 -2.15 10.00
CA SER A 136 2.63 -1.27 11.15
C SER A 136 1.59 -1.76 12.16
N LEU A 137 0.98 -2.93 11.93
CA LEU A 137 -0.03 -3.48 12.83
C LEU A 137 0.58 -3.78 14.19
N LYS A 138 -0.12 -3.34 15.25
CA LYS A 138 0.32 -3.44 16.65
C LYS A 138 -0.47 -4.53 17.38
N ILE A 139 0.15 -5.20 18.34
CA ILE A 139 -0.54 -6.15 19.21
C ILE A 139 -1.64 -5.45 19.99
N SER A 140 -1.37 -4.24 20.50
CA SER A 140 -2.34 -3.39 21.19
C SER A 140 -3.57 -3.00 20.34
N ASN A 141 -3.51 -3.22 19.03
CA ASN A 141 -4.59 -2.95 18.10
C ASN A 141 -5.37 -4.21 17.68
N LEU A 142 -5.11 -5.35 18.34
CA LEU A 142 -5.80 -6.61 18.08
C LEU A 142 -6.90 -6.85 19.10
N SER A 143 -8.13 -7.06 18.67
CA SER A 143 -9.26 -7.52 19.49
C SER A 143 -9.65 -8.92 19.01
N LEU A 144 -8.80 -9.92 19.33
CA LEU A 144 -8.91 -11.27 18.76
C LEU A 144 -10.15 -12.02 19.26
N GLU A 145 -10.61 -11.75 20.48
CA GLU A 145 -11.86 -12.34 21.01
C GLU A 145 -13.09 -11.80 20.29
N GLU A 146 -13.07 -10.50 19.99
CA GLU A 146 -14.15 -9.83 19.25
C GLU A 146 -14.00 -9.98 17.71
N GLN A 147 -12.87 -10.51 17.26
CA GLN A 147 -12.52 -10.73 15.84
C GLN A 147 -12.39 -9.43 15.03
N TYR A 148 -11.68 -8.44 15.58
CA TYR A 148 -11.41 -7.17 14.93
C TYR A 148 -9.95 -6.76 15.00
N LEU A 149 -9.53 -6.02 13.98
CA LEU A 149 -8.27 -5.30 13.93
C LEU A 149 -8.54 -3.80 13.89
N LYS A 150 -7.88 -3.04 14.75
CA LYS A 150 -7.84 -1.58 14.65
C LYS A 150 -6.69 -1.21 13.71
N VAL A 151 -7.02 -0.63 12.57
CA VAL A 151 -6.07 -0.31 11.51
C VAL A 151 -5.90 1.19 11.39
N ILE A 152 -4.65 1.67 11.41
CA ILE A 152 -4.31 3.08 11.24
C ILE A 152 -3.90 3.31 9.78
N GLY A 153 -4.69 4.09 9.05
CA GLY A 153 -4.50 4.39 7.64
C GLY A 153 -3.79 5.71 7.35
N LYS A 154 -3.87 6.16 6.10
CA LYS A 154 -3.29 7.43 5.67
C LYS A 154 -3.91 8.61 6.44
N GLY A 155 -3.05 9.51 6.94
CA GLY A 155 -3.47 10.68 7.72
C GLY A 155 -3.86 10.34 9.16
N ASN A 156 -3.35 9.24 9.68
CA ASN A 156 -3.62 8.74 11.05
C ASN A 156 -5.11 8.44 11.31
N LYS A 157 -5.88 8.17 10.25
CA LYS A 157 -7.29 7.79 10.39
C LYS A 157 -7.38 6.33 10.81
N GLU A 158 -8.11 6.09 11.88
CA GLU A 158 -8.37 4.76 12.41
C GLU A 158 -9.63 4.17 11.78
N ARG A 159 -9.62 2.86 11.57
CA ARG A 159 -10.80 2.09 11.21
C ARG A 159 -10.74 0.71 11.85
N ILE A 160 -11.90 0.11 12.01
CA ILE A 160 -12.03 -1.26 12.48
C ILE A 160 -12.27 -2.16 11.28
N VAL A 161 -11.51 -3.26 11.21
CA VAL A 161 -11.63 -4.24 10.13
C VAL A 161 -11.90 -5.60 10.79
N PRO A 162 -13.00 -6.28 10.45
CA PRO A 162 -13.24 -7.63 10.94
C PRO A 162 -12.21 -8.61 10.38
N ILE A 163 -11.88 -9.65 11.14
CA ILE A 163 -10.98 -10.73 10.73
C ILE A 163 -11.74 -12.05 10.67
N GLY A 164 -11.71 -12.71 9.51
CA GLY A 164 -12.32 -14.02 9.32
C GLY A 164 -11.61 -15.12 10.11
N GLN A 165 -12.30 -16.26 10.31
CA GLN A 165 -11.84 -17.35 11.18
C GLN A 165 -10.50 -17.93 10.74
N THR A 166 -10.28 -18.10 9.44
CA THR A 166 -9.03 -18.66 8.90
C THR A 166 -7.82 -17.76 9.19
N ALA A 167 -7.95 -16.46 8.93
CA ALA A 167 -6.91 -15.49 9.21
C ALA A 167 -6.67 -15.34 10.73
N LEU A 168 -7.74 -15.34 11.53
CA LEU A 168 -7.67 -15.30 12.99
C LEU A 168 -6.90 -16.49 13.57
N LYS A 169 -7.23 -17.71 13.13
CA LYS A 169 -6.56 -18.94 13.56
C LYS A 169 -5.06 -18.90 13.28
N LEU A 170 -4.67 -18.53 12.07
CA LEU A 170 -3.24 -18.49 11.69
C LEU A 170 -2.50 -17.34 12.38
N LEU A 171 -3.17 -16.22 12.62
CA LEU A 171 -2.62 -15.13 13.39
C LEU A 171 -2.35 -15.53 14.85
N LYS A 172 -3.31 -16.23 15.50
CA LYS A 172 -3.13 -16.76 16.87
C LYS A 172 -1.96 -17.75 16.93
N ILE A 173 -1.90 -18.74 16.02
CA ILE A 173 -0.78 -19.69 15.95
C ILE A 173 0.56 -18.95 15.81
N TYR A 174 0.64 -17.97 14.92
CA TYR A 174 1.87 -17.19 14.78
C TYR A 174 2.25 -16.44 16.07
N LEU A 175 1.29 -15.80 16.73
CA LEU A 175 1.55 -15.03 17.95
C LEU A 175 1.99 -15.92 19.11
N GLU A 176 1.32 -17.06 19.32
CA GLU A 176 1.46 -17.92 20.48
C GLU A 176 2.60 -18.93 20.32
N GLU A 177 2.84 -19.46 19.12
CA GLU A 177 3.79 -20.54 18.89
C GLU A 177 5.10 -20.08 18.21
N ILE A 178 5.10 -18.98 17.49
CA ILE A 178 6.27 -18.56 16.71
C ILE A 178 6.87 -17.24 17.25
N ARG A 179 6.04 -16.22 17.39
CA ARG A 179 6.51 -14.88 17.76
C ARG A 179 7.13 -14.85 19.16
N VAL A 180 6.66 -15.67 20.08
CA VAL A 180 7.18 -15.78 21.45
C VAL A 180 8.62 -16.26 21.54
N HIS A 181 9.11 -16.95 20.49
CA HIS A 181 10.49 -17.46 20.42
C HIS A 181 11.45 -16.49 19.69
N ILE A 182 10.95 -15.34 19.22
CA ILE A 182 11.79 -14.34 18.55
C ILE A 182 12.42 -13.43 19.61
N ALA A 183 13.74 -13.26 19.59
CA ALA A 183 14.43 -12.26 20.41
C ALA A 183 14.09 -10.84 19.91
N ILE A 184 13.07 -10.23 20.51
CA ILE A 184 12.52 -8.96 20.08
C ILE A 184 13.45 -7.82 20.44
N LYS A 185 13.78 -6.95 19.49
CA LYS A 185 14.57 -5.76 19.75
C LYS A 185 13.73 -4.65 20.36
N LYS A 186 14.39 -3.82 21.17
CA LYS A 186 13.79 -2.64 21.80
C LYS A 186 12.97 -1.81 20.81
N ASP A 187 11.84 -1.31 21.27
CA ASP A 187 10.85 -0.52 20.51
C ASP A 187 10.09 -1.31 19.41
N ASN A 188 10.24 -2.65 19.37
CA ASN A 188 9.52 -3.52 18.43
C ASN A 188 8.55 -4.50 19.13
N GLU A 189 8.38 -4.40 20.42
CA GLU A 189 7.58 -5.34 21.24
C GLU A 189 6.11 -5.36 20.82
N ASP A 190 5.59 -4.22 20.42
CA ASP A 190 4.18 -4.06 20.07
C ASP A 190 3.87 -4.36 18.59
N TYR A 191 4.89 -4.57 17.71
CA TYR A 191 4.62 -4.95 16.33
C TYR A 191 4.17 -6.41 16.22
N VAL A 192 3.11 -6.66 15.46
CA VAL A 192 2.58 -8.01 15.22
C VAL A 192 3.60 -8.83 14.45
N PHE A 193 3.99 -8.39 13.25
CA PHE A 193 4.86 -9.14 12.36
C PHE A 193 6.31 -8.71 12.47
N LEU A 194 7.14 -9.65 12.89
CA LEU A 194 8.58 -9.45 13.08
C LEU A 194 9.39 -10.22 12.02
N ASN A 195 10.57 -9.70 11.71
CA ASN A 195 11.57 -10.42 10.96
C ASN A 195 12.41 -11.32 11.91
N ARG A 196 13.30 -12.14 11.34
CA ARG A 196 14.18 -13.05 12.10
C ARG A 196 15.14 -12.32 13.06
N LEU A 197 15.35 -11.01 12.87
CA LEU A 197 16.23 -10.19 13.72
C LEU A 197 15.47 -9.52 14.88
N GLY A 198 14.17 -9.80 15.03
CA GLY A 198 13.34 -9.23 16.10
C GLY A 198 12.92 -7.78 15.87
N THR A 199 12.99 -7.28 14.63
CA THR A 199 12.47 -5.94 14.27
C THR A 199 11.20 -6.07 13.42
N ALA A 200 10.42 -4.99 13.36
CA ALA A 200 9.23 -4.92 12.52
C ALA A 200 9.53 -5.32 11.07
N LEU A 201 8.62 -6.04 10.45
CA LEU A 201 8.76 -6.49 9.07
C LEU A 201 8.67 -5.29 8.11
N SER A 202 9.51 -5.27 7.08
CA SER A 202 9.49 -4.19 6.08
C SER A 202 8.46 -4.47 4.98
N ARG A 203 7.99 -3.42 4.30
CA ARG A 203 7.13 -3.55 3.10
C ARG A 203 7.80 -4.35 1.99
N ILE A 204 9.11 -4.19 1.83
CA ILE A 204 9.92 -4.91 0.84
C ILE A 204 9.92 -6.41 1.17
N SER A 205 10.06 -6.78 2.45
CA SER A 205 10.01 -8.18 2.87
C SER A 205 8.67 -8.84 2.52
N VAL A 206 7.55 -8.15 2.77
CA VAL A 206 6.22 -8.66 2.41
C VAL A 206 6.06 -8.79 0.88
N PHE A 207 6.56 -7.80 0.13
CA PHE A 207 6.55 -7.87 -1.34
C PHE A 207 7.33 -9.07 -1.86
N ASN A 208 8.52 -9.33 -1.31
CA ASN A 208 9.35 -10.47 -1.69
C ASN A 208 8.68 -11.81 -1.33
N ILE A 209 8.03 -11.92 -0.16
CA ILE A 209 7.25 -13.11 0.23
C ILE A 209 6.15 -13.37 -0.81
N VAL A 210 5.36 -12.35 -1.16
CA VAL A 210 4.28 -12.48 -2.13
C VAL A 210 4.81 -12.93 -3.49
N LYS A 211 5.89 -12.30 -3.97
CA LYS A 211 6.51 -12.62 -5.25
C LYS A 211 7.04 -14.05 -5.29
N GLU A 212 7.78 -14.46 -4.26
CA GLU A 212 8.32 -15.82 -4.15
C GLU A 212 7.21 -16.88 -4.15
N MET A 213 6.10 -16.63 -3.44
CA MET A 213 4.98 -17.57 -3.39
C MET A 213 4.22 -17.62 -4.72
N ALA A 214 4.10 -16.51 -5.43
CA ALA A 214 3.52 -16.50 -6.77
C ALA A 214 4.33 -17.32 -7.77
N GLU A 215 5.66 -17.21 -7.71
CA GLU A 215 6.58 -18.01 -8.52
C GLU A 215 6.45 -19.52 -8.18
N LYS A 216 6.43 -19.88 -6.89
CA LYS A 216 6.28 -21.27 -6.43
C LYS A 216 4.93 -21.88 -6.79
N ALA A 217 3.87 -21.08 -6.76
CA ALA A 217 2.52 -21.49 -7.14
C ALA A 217 2.31 -21.54 -8.67
N GLY A 218 3.31 -21.17 -9.48
CA GLY A 218 3.22 -21.15 -10.93
C GLY A 218 2.26 -20.09 -11.49
N ILE A 219 2.03 -18.99 -10.77
CA ILE A 219 1.12 -17.94 -11.18
C ILE A 219 1.84 -16.95 -12.09
N ASN A 220 1.41 -16.89 -13.35
CA ASN A 220 2.02 -16.05 -14.39
C ASN A 220 1.53 -14.56 -14.37
N LYS A 221 0.74 -14.16 -13.37
CA LYS A 221 0.29 -12.78 -13.18
C LYS A 221 1.30 -11.98 -12.34
N THR A 222 1.27 -10.66 -12.50
CA THR A 222 2.04 -9.79 -11.60
C THR A 222 1.33 -9.70 -10.24
N VAL A 223 1.82 -10.45 -9.25
CA VAL A 223 1.24 -10.49 -7.91
C VAL A 223 1.99 -9.56 -6.96
N SER A 224 1.26 -8.78 -6.20
CA SER A 224 1.75 -7.84 -5.20
C SER A 224 0.79 -7.78 -4.00
N PRO A 225 1.17 -7.19 -2.87
CA PRO A 225 0.22 -6.97 -1.76
C PRO A 225 -1.03 -6.17 -2.15
N HIS A 226 -0.92 -5.29 -3.16
CA HIS A 226 -2.08 -4.57 -3.71
C HIS A 226 -3.04 -5.49 -4.46
N THR A 227 -2.52 -6.53 -5.11
CA THR A 227 -3.33 -7.54 -5.80
C THR A 227 -4.22 -8.30 -4.81
N PHE A 228 -3.68 -8.69 -3.63
CA PHE A 228 -4.46 -9.31 -2.55
C PHE A 228 -5.63 -8.43 -2.09
N ARG A 229 -5.36 -7.17 -1.84
CA ARG A 229 -6.40 -6.21 -1.41
C ARG A 229 -7.46 -5.97 -2.49
N HIS A 230 -7.05 -5.95 -3.76
CA HIS A 230 -7.99 -5.82 -4.88
C HIS A 230 -8.85 -7.06 -5.01
N SER A 231 -8.25 -8.27 -4.92
CA SER A 231 -8.98 -9.53 -4.94
C SER A 231 -9.95 -9.65 -3.76
N PHE A 232 -9.56 -9.23 -2.55
CA PHE A 232 -10.47 -9.14 -1.40
C PHE A 232 -11.73 -8.32 -1.72
N ALA A 233 -11.53 -7.10 -2.28
CA ALA A 233 -12.65 -6.23 -2.63
C ALA A 233 -13.55 -6.85 -3.70
N THR A 234 -12.95 -7.42 -4.76
CA THR A 234 -13.65 -8.05 -5.88
C THR A 234 -14.46 -9.24 -5.39
N HIS A 235 -13.85 -10.15 -4.62
CA HIS A 235 -14.53 -11.35 -4.15
C HIS A 235 -15.69 -11.06 -3.20
N LEU A 236 -15.55 -10.07 -2.32
CA LEU A 236 -16.68 -9.65 -1.47
C LEU A 236 -17.84 -9.10 -2.31
N ILE A 237 -17.56 -8.26 -3.30
CA ILE A 237 -18.59 -7.68 -4.17
C ILE A 237 -19.25 -8.75 -5.04
N GLU A 238 -18.47 -9.66 -5.62
CA GLU A 238 -18.96 -10.80 -6.41
C GLU A 238 -19.76 -11.77 -5.55
N GLY A 239 -19.40 -11.94 -4.27
CA GLY A 239 -20.17 -12.70 -3.28
C GLY A 239 -21.52 -12.05 -2.91
N GLY A 240 -21.71 -10.76 -3.21
CA GLY A 240 -22.94 -10.05 -2.92
C GLY A 240 -22.84 -9.02 -1.78
N ALA A 241 -21.64 -8.78 -1.25
CA ALA A 241 -21.43 -7.79 -0.19
C ALA A 241 -21.76 -6.37 -0.67
N ASP A 242 -22.34 -5.58 0.22
CA ASP A 242 -22.62 -4.18 -0.04
C ASP A 242 -21.35 -3.38 -0.31
N LEU A 243 -21.34 -2.62 -1.42
CA LEU A 243 -20.19 -1.84 -1.87
C LEU A 243 -19.72 -0.84 -0.82
N ARG A 244 -20.63 -0.25 -0.07
CA ARG A 244 -20.31 0.75 0.97
C ARG A 244 -19.61 0.10 2.15
N ALA A 245 -20.05 -1.09 2.57
CA ALA A 245 -19.39 -1.87 3.60
C ALA A 245 -17.96 -2.23 3.20
N VAL A 246 -17.74 -2.66 1.94
CA VAL A 246 -16.41 -2.97 1.41
C VAL A 246 -15.54 -1.71 1.37
N GLN A 247 -16.06 -0.56 0.94
CA GLN A 247 -15.33 0.72 0.93
C GLN A 247 -14.93 1.15 2.35
N GLU A 248 -15.79 0.94 3.33
CA GLU A 248 -15.51 1.25 4.74
C GLU A 248 -14.39 0.37 5.29
N MET A 249 -14.46 -0.96 5.10
CA MET A 249 -13.39 -1.89 5.48
C MET A 249 -12.05 -1.53 4.84
N LEU A 250 -12.08 -1.09 3.59
CA LEU A 250 -10.88 -0.67 2.87
C LEU A 250 -10.36 0.72 3.31
N GLY A 251 -11.17 1.56 3.93
CA GLY A 251 -10.78 2.92 4.33
C GLY A 251 -10.51 3.81 3.12
N HIS A 252 -11.46 3.84 2.17
CA HIS A 252 -11.46 4.79 1.08
C HIS A 252 -11.97 6.14 1.60
N SER A 253 -11.20 7.20 1.45
CA SER A 253 -11.41 8.54 2.04
C SER A 253 -12.48 9.40 1.34
N SER A 254 -13.32 8.81 0.51
CA SER A 254 -14.45 9.51 -0.11
C SER A 254 -15.69 9.31 0.74
N ILE A 255 -16.01 10.36 1.47
CA ILE A 255 -17.29 10.62 2.17
C ILE A 255 -17.49 9.94 3.53
N ILE A 256 -17.61 10.84 4.52
CA ILE A 256 -18.29 10.77 5.83
C ILE A 256 -17.44 10.32 7.03
N THR A 257 -17.10 11.36 7.81
CA THR A 257 -17.04 11.50 9.27
C THR A 257 -16.86 10.25 10.13
N THR A 258 -15.79 10.30 10.87
CA THR A 258 -15.31 9.41 11.93
C THR A 258 -16.27 9.30 13.15
N GLU A 259 -17.50 9.72 13.07
CA GLU A 259 -18.31 10.00 14.25
C GLU A 259 -19.27 8.89 14.73
N ILE A 260 -19.48 7.80 13.98
CA ILE A 260 -20.41 6.76 14.44
C ILE A 260 -19.89 5.33 14.15
N TYR A 261 -18.81 4.90 14.78
CA TYR A 261 -18.58 3.46 14.95
C TYR A 261 -19.35 2.94 16.16
N THR A 262 -20.65 2.77 16.01
CA THR A 262 -21.49 2.09 17.00
C THR A 262 -21.26 0.56 16.93
N HIS A 263 -21.56 -0.17 18.00
CA HIS A 263 -21.51 -1.64 18.02
C HIS A 263 -22.29 -2.28 16.87
N ILE A 264 -23.40 -1.67 16.45
CA ILE A 264 -24.25 -2.10 15.33
C ILE A 264 -23.47 -2.18 14.00
N ASN A 265 -22.56 -1.23 13.72
CA ASN A 265 -21.77 -1.24 12.51
C ASN A 265 -20.68 -2.35 12.52
N ARG A 266 -20.18 -2.71 13.70
CA ARG A 266 -19.15 -3.77 13.82
C ARG A 266 -19.73 -5.15 13.51
N ASP A 267 -20.87 -5.47 14.09
CA ASP A 267 -21.55 -6.76 13.86
C ASP A 267 -21.99 -6.89 12.39
N TYR A 268 -22.42 -5.82 11.78
CA TYR A 268 -22.75 -5.79 10.36
C TYR A 268 -21.50 -6.06 9.50
N LEU A 269 -20.37 -5.38 9.74
CA LEU A 269 -19.16 -5.64 8.98
C LEU A 269 -18.62 -7.07 9.19
N LYS A 270 -18.81 -7.63 10.39
CA LYS A 270 -18.45 -9.01 10.68
C LYS A 270 -19.34 -9.99 9.92
N SER A 271 -20.66 -9.75 9.86
CA SER A 271 -21.57 -10.59 9.08
C SER A 271 -21.21 -10.60 7.59
N ILE A 272 -20.79 -9.47 7.02
CA ILE A 272 -20.32 -9.39 5.64
C ILE A 272 -19.10 -10.30 5.39
N ILE A 273 -18.12 -10.30 6.29
CA ILE A 273 -16.97 -11.22 6.16
C ILE A 273 -17.43 -12.67 6.31
N THR A 274 -18.29 -12.95 7.27
CA THR A 274 -18.77 -14.32 7.54
C THR A 274 -19.58 -14.89 6.37
N GLU A 275 -20.39 -14.07 5.73
CA GLU A 275 -21.33 -14.49 4.70
C GLU A 275 -20.73 -14.49 3.29
N PHE A 276 -19.88 -13.50 2.98
CA PHE A 276 -19.43 -13.24 1.61
C PHE A 276 -17.93 -13.45 1.35
N HIS A 277 -17.11 -13.66 2.39
CA HIS A 277 -15.68 -13.87 2.18
C HIS A 277 -15.34 -15.34 1.94
N ALA A 278 -14.63 -15.62 0.84
CA ALA A 278 -14.34 -16.98 0.37
C ALA A 278 -13.48 -17.84 1.33
N ARG A 279 -12.78 -17.25 2.28
CA ARG A 279 -11.93 -17.91 3.28
C ARG A 279 -12.29 -17.51 4.71
N ASN A 280 -13.54 -17.46 5.00
CA ASN A 280 -13.97 -17.22 6.37
C ASN A 280 -13.82 -18.46 7.24
#